data_3679735e460c92709a7f7a4c6c360ad8
#
_entry.id   3679735e460c92709a7f7a4c6c360ad8
#
_cell.length_a   1.000
_cell.length_b   1.000
_cell.length_c   1.000
_cell.angle_alpha   90.00
_cell.angle_beta   90.00
_cell.angle_gamma   90.00
#
_symmetry.space_group_name_H-M   'P 1'
#
loop_
_entity.id
_entity.type
_entity.pdbx_description
1 polymer ?
#
loop_
_entity_poly.entity_id
_entity_poly.type
_entity_poly.pdbx_seq_one_letter_code
_entity_poly.pdbx_strand_id
1 'polypeptide(L)'
;MLSPTQTTDVSSAFDEAASSYDLMVGLNPGYHRHLRSASEALVERLPGAGRRAVRVADLGAGSGASTAALVAALTELGQPFELVGVDASAQMLAQAAEKRWPVGVGFVHGRAEELAELKEEWGLDEPLDGVFAAYLFRNVTARDSVLSAVHDLLTPGGVLVTQEYSVAGSRHAPKVWSAVCWAVVIPLAYLTSRRTSLYRYLWRSVQSFDSVQTFTERLHRAGFVDVEVRTVPGWQREILHTFRARRPGVPQ
;
A
#
# COMPACT_ATOMS: atom_id res chain seq x y z
N MET A 1 -1.12 20.22 -9.48
CA MET A 1 -0.85 20.47 -8.05
C MET A 1 -2.18 20.38 -7.31
N LEU A 2 -2.37 19.34 -6.49
CA LEU A 2 -3.51 19.28 -5.57
C LEU A 2 -3.17 20.18 -4.38
N SER A 3 -4.08 21.04 -3.97
CA SER A 3 -3.89 21.93 -2.82
C SER A 3 -3.76 21.13 -1.51
N PRO A 4 -3.06 21.64 -0.48
CA PRO A 4 -2.94 21.01 0.85
C PRO A 4 -4.28 20.65 1.49
N THR A 5 -5.36 21.37 1.15
CA THR A 5 -6.74 21.10 1.55
C THR A 5 -7.33 19.77 1.04
N GLN A 6 -6.77 19.16 -0.01
CA GLN A 6 -7.30 17.89 -0.56
C GLN A 6 -6.77 16.65 0.19
N THR A 7 -5.61 16.74 0.83
CA THR A 7 -5.04 15.63 1.60
C THR A 7 -5.69 15.45 2.97
N THR A 8 -6.10 16.54 3.61
CA THR A 8 -6.89 16.49 4.86
C THR A 8 -8.28 15.90 4.62
N ASP A 9 -8.83 16.07 3.41
CA ASP A 9 -10.13 15.55 3.00
C ASP A 9 -10.10 14.02 2.80
N VAL A 10 -8.96 13.43 2.43
CA VAL A 10 -8.84 11.98 2.17
C VAL A 10 -8.81 11.18 3.47
N SER A 11 -8.00 11.56 4.46
CA SER A 11 -7.95 10.85 5.76
C SER A 11 -9.29 10.96 6.48
N SER A 12 -9.96 12.11 6.45
CA SER A 12 -11.29 12.26 7.03
C SER A 12 -12.35 11.41 6.32
N ALA A 13 -12.26 11.23 5.00
CA ALA A 13 -13.15 10.35 4.25
C ALA A 13 -12.95 8.87 4.62
N PHE A 14 -11.71 8.45 4.90
CA PHE A 14 -11.41 7.11 5.43
C PHE A 14 -11.87 6.96 6.88
N ASP A 15 -11.68 7.96 7.73
CA ASP A 15 -12.19 7.97 9.10
C ASP A 15 -13.71 7.76 9.12
N GLU A 16 -14.45 8.49 8.29
CA GLU A 16 -15.90 8.34 8.19
C GLU A 16 -16.36 6.98 7.66
N ALA A 17 -15.58 6.35 6.81
CA ALA A 17 -15.92 5.06 6.19
C ALA A 17 -15.38 3.85 6.97
N ALA A 18 -14.53 4.05 7.97
CA ALA A 18 -13.81 3.00 8.68
C ALA A 18 -14.71 1.83 9.10
N SER A 19 -15.86 2.10 9.71
CA SER A 19 -16.80 1.07 10.18
C SER A 19 -17.41 0.17 9.09
N SER A 20 -17.45 0.63 7.84
CA SER A 20 -18.00 -0.12 6.70
C SER A 20 -16.92 -0.58 5.70
N TYR A 21 -15.68 -0.13 5.89
CA TYR A 21 -14.59 -0.35 4.95
C TYR A 21 -14.26 -1.84 4.79
N ASP A 22 -14.05 -2.56 5.91
CA ASP A 22 -13.72 -3.98 5.90
C ASP A 22 -14.80 -4.82 5.21
N LEU A 23 -16.08 -4.47 5.41
CA LEU A 23 -17.19 -5.11 4.70
C LEU A 23 -17.08 -4.91 3.19
N MET A 24 -16.84 -3.68 2.76
CA MET A 24 -16.79 -3.33 1.34
C MET A 24 -15.59 -3.94 0.62
N VAL A 25 -14.41 -3.96 1.25
CA VAL A 25 -13.23 -4.62 0.65
C VAL A 25 -13.38 -6.13 0.66
N GLY A 26 -14.05 -6.71 1.67
CA GLY A 26 -14.40 -8.13 1.72
C GLY A 26 -15.37 -8.56 0.60
N LEU A 27 -16.22 -7.66 0.12
CA LEU A 27 -17.11 -7.89 -1.03
C LEU A 27 -16.39 -7.77 -2.38
N ASN A 28 -15.14 -7.27 -2.43
CA ASN A 28 -14.35 -7.21 -3.66
C ASN A 28 -13.72 -8.59 -3.95
N PRO A 29 -14.17 -9.32 -4.99
CA PRO A 29 -13.64 -10.64 -5.29
C PRO A 29 -12.14 -10.61 -5.55
N GLY A 30 -11.37 -11.33 -4.75
CA GLY A 30 -9.92 -11.43 -4.91
C GLY A 30 -9.10 -10.42 -4.12
N TYR A 31 -9.69 -9.43 -3.43
CA TYR A 31 -8.95 -8.42 -2.68
C TYR A 31 -7.89 -9.03 -1.74
N HIS A 32 -8.30 -9.91 -0.83
CA HIS A 32 -7.39 -10.56 0.12
C HIS A 32 -6.36 -11.46 -0.58
N ARG A 33 -6.75 -12.15 -1.65
CA ARG A 33 -5.83 -12.98 -2.46
C ARG A 33 -4.77 -12.11 -3.14
N HIS A 34 -5.15 -10.93 -3.64
CA HIS A 34 -4.21 -10.01 -4.28
C HIS A 34 -3.24 -9.41 -3.27
N LEU A 35 -3.72 -9.01 -2.08
CA LEU A 35 -2.86 -8.58 -0.97
C LEU A 35 -1.88 -9.69 -0.58
N ARG A 36 -2.39 -10.93 -0.45
CA ARG A 36 -1.54 -12.09 -0.14
C ARG A 36 -0.44 -12.28 -1.17
N SER A 37 -0.78 -12.29 -2.47
CA SER A 37 0.19 -12.44 -3.55
C SER A 37 1.22 -11.31 -3.59
N ALA A 38 0.82 -10.08 -3.28
CA ALA A 38 1.74 -8.96 -3.19
C ALA A 38 2.67 -9.07 -1.96
N SER A 39 2.15 -9.55 -0.82
CA SER A 39 2.96 -9.82 0.38
C SER A 39 3.98 -10.94 0.15
N GLU A 40 3.58 -12.01 -0.53
CA GLU A 40 4.47 -13.09 -0.94
C GLU A 40 5.58 -12.57 -1.88
N ALA A 41 5.25 -11.68 -2.81
CA ALA A 41 6.23 -11.05 -3.70
C ALA A 41 7.27 -10.19 -2.94
N LEU A 42 6.93 -9.62 -1.79
CA LEU A 42 7.87 -8.97 -0.89
C LEU A 42 8.78 -10.01 -0.23
N VAL A 43 8.18 -11.00 0.44
CA VAL A 43 8.89 -11.99 1.26
C VAL A 43 9.86 -12.83 0.42
N GLU A 44 9.49 -13.18 -0.82
CA GLU A 44 10.36 -13.91 -1.77
C GLU A 44 11.72 -13.24 -2.04
N ARG A 45 11.83 -11.94 -1.82
CA ARG A 45 13.00 -11.13 -2.18
C ARG A 45 13.63 -10.39 -1.01
N LEU A 46 13.13 -10.61 0.20
CA LEU A 46 13.76 -10.03 1.38
C LEU A 46 15.22 -10.48 1.45
N PRO A 47 16.14 -9.57 1.77
CA PRO A 47 17.52 -9.96 2.04
C PRO A 47 17.55 -10.92 3.24
N GLY A 48 18.41 -11.92 3.18
CA GLY A 48 18.54 -12.87 4.29
C GLY A 48 18.92 -12.14 5.58
N ALA A 49 18.03 -12.16 6.56
CA ALA A 49 18.25 -11.45 7.83
C ALA A 49 19.27 -12.18 8.76
N GLY A 50 19.73 -13.37 8.39
CA GLY A 50 20.62 -14.15 9.19
C GLY A 50 19.96 -14.57 10.51
N ARG A 51 20.52 -14.14 11.67
CA ARG A 51 19.98 -14.46 13.01
C ARG A 51 19.11 -13.35 13.60
N ARG A 52 19.03 -12.17 12.97
CA ARG A 52 18.18 -11.08 13.45
C ARG A 52 16.74 -11.22 12.93
N ALA A 53 15.81 -10.52 13.56
CA ALA A 53 14.46 -10.41 13.06
C ALA A 53 14.44 -9.65 11.72
N VAL A 54 13.55 -10.08 10.80
CA VAL A 54 13.24 -9.35 9.56
C VAL A 54 12.40 -8.12 9.91
N ARG A 55 12.80 -6.93 9.46
CA ARG A 55 12.11 -5.67 9.76
C ARG A 55 11.36 -5.17 8.53
N VAL A 56 10.05 -4.98 8.68
CA VAL A 56 9.15 -4.57 7.59
C VAL A 56 8.25 -3.41 8.05
N ALA A 57 7.99 -2.47 7.15
CA ALA A 57 6.94 -1.48 7.34
C ALA A 57 5.78 -1.70 6.35
N ASP A 58 4.54 -1.51 6.81
CA ASP A 58 3.31 -1.48 6.02
C ASP A 58 2.80 -0.04 5.98
N LEU A 59 3.09 0.68 4.90
CA LEU A 59 2.67 2.06 4.73
C LEU A 59 1.26 2.13 4.13
N GLY A 60 0.36 2.81 4.84
CA GLY A 60 -1.07 2.81 4.52
C GLY A 60 -1.75 1.53 5.00
N ALA A 61 -1.43 1.08 6.22
CA ALA A 61 -1.93 -0.16 6.81
C ALA A 61 -3.46 -0.21 6.94
N GLY A 62 -4.12 0.94 7.01
CA GLY A 62 -5.56 1.06 7.16
C GLY A 62 -6.09 0.29 8.36
N SER A 63 -7.15 -0.48 8.16
CA SER A 63 -7.72 -1.38 9.18
C SER A 63 -6.90 -2.66 9.40
N GLY A 64 -5.70 -2.79 8.80
CA GLY A 64 -4.79 -3.92 8.97
C GLY A 64 -5.00 -5.09 8.00
N ALA A 65 -5.70 -4.91 6.89
CA ALA A 65 -5.89 -5.98 5.91
C ALA A 65 -4.58 -6.36 5.19
N SER A 66 -3.78 -5.37 4.79
CA SER A 66 -2.43 -5.56 4.24
C SER A 66 -1.48 -6.13 5.28
N THR A 67 -1.52 -5.60 6.50
CA THR A 67 -0.74 -6.11 7.65
C THR A 67 -1.02 -7.59 7.90
N ALA A 68 -2.28 -8.03 7.86
CA ALA A 68 -2.65 -9.43 8.05
C ALA A 68 -2.08 -10.33 6.93
N ALA A 69 -2.07 -9.85 5.68
CA ALA A 69 -1.46 -10.56 4.56
C ALA A 69 0.06 -10.68 4.71
N LEU A 70 0.72 -9.61 5.16
CA LEU A 70 2.15 -9.60 5.47
C LEU A 70 2.50 -10.56 6.62
N VAL A 71 1.76 -10.49 7.73
CA VAL A 71 1.94 -11.39 8.88
C VAL A 71 1.87 -12.85 8.43
N ALA A 72 0.87 -13.19 7.61
CA ALA A 72 0.74 -14.54 7.09
C ALA A 72 1.96 -14.96 6.24
N ALA A 73 2.42 -14.10 5.32
CA ALA A 73 3.57 -14.38 4.46
C ALA A 73 4.90 -14.46 5.26
N LEU A 74 5.10 -13.54 6.22
CA LEU A 74 6.29 -13.53 7.09
C LEU A 74 6.32 -14.73 8.04
N THR A 75 5.17 -15.17 8.54
CA THR A 75 5.08 -16.38 9.38
C THR A 75 5.50 -17.62 8.61
N GLU A 76 5.12 -17.73 7.33
CA GLU A 76 5.54 -18.85 6.47
C GLU A 76 7.04 -18.83 6.14
N LEU A 77 7.70 -17.67 6.21
CA LEU A 77 9.15 -17.56 6.09
C LEU A 77 9.88 -18.29 7.24
N GLY A 78 9.21 -18.47 8.39
CA GLY A 78 9.75 -19.21 9.54
C GLY A 78 10.86 -18.48 10.29
N GLN A 79 11.00 -17.16 10.10
CA GLN A 79 11.98 -16.32 10.80
C GLN A 79 11.26 -15.31 11.72
N PRO A 80 11.88 -14.89 12.83
CA PRO A 80 11.37 -13.78 13.62
C PRO A 80 11.23 -12.51 12.76
N PHE A 81 10.20 -11.71 13.01
CA PHE A 81 9.99 -10.45 12.29
C PHE A 81 9.46 -9.37 13.21
N GLU A 82 9.70 -8.14 12.82
CA GLU A 82 9.09 -6.91 13.34
C GLU A 82 8.35 -6.21 12.20
N LEU A 83 7.11 -5.82 12.45
CA LEU A 83 6.24 -5.20 11.45
C LEU A 83 5.58 -3.98 12.05
N VAL A 84 5.82 -2.82 11.46
CA VAL A 84 5.19 -1.56 11.84
C VAL A 84 4.21 -1.13 10.74
N GLY A 85 2.92 -1.06 11.08
CA GLY A 85 1.88 -0.50 10.24
C GLY A 85 1.74 1.01 10.48
N VAL A 86 1.84 1.82 9.43
CA VAL A 86 1.66 3.28 9.49
C VAL A 86 0.43 3.67 8.69
N ASP A 87 -0.47 4.48 9.27
CA ASP A 87 -1.62 5.02 8.55
C ASP A 87 -1.98 6.43 9.03
N ALA A 88 -2.50 7.23 8.12
CA ALA A 88 -2.93 8.61 8.39
C ALA A 88 -4.31 8.71 9.04
N SER A 89 -5.08 7.62 9.07
CA SER A 89 -6.41 7.55 9.69
C SER A 89 -6.31 6.91 11.07
N ALA A 90 -6.51 7.69 12.11
CA ALA A 90 -6.54 7.19 13.48
C ALA A 90 -7.68 6.19 13.72
N GLN A 91 -8.81 6.36 13.05
CA GLN A 91 -9.96 5.45 13.18
C GLN A 91 -9.70 4.10 12.50
N MET A 92 -9.02 4.09 11.34
CA MET A 92 -8.60 2.85 10.71
C MET A 92 -7.60 2.09 11.58
N LEU A 93 -6.62 2.78 12.17
CA LEU A 93 -5.66 2.17 13.10
C LEU A 93 -6.33 1.64 14.37
N ALA A 94 -7.36 2.32 14.88
CA ALA A 94 -8.14 1.80 16.01
C ALA A 94 -8.77 0.44 15.69
N GLN A 95 -9.33 0.27 14.47
CA GLN A 95 -9.84 -1.03 14.01
C GLN A 95 -8.73 -2.07 13.81
N ALA A 96 -7.56 -1.65 13.30
CA ALA A 96 -6.41 -2.55 13.22
C ALA A 96 -5.99 -3.02 14.62
N ALA A 97 -5.93 -2.12 15.61
CA ALA A 97 -5.53 -2.43 16.97
C ALA A 97 -6.49 -3.38 17.72
N GLU A 98 -7.78 -3.41 17.35
CA GLU A 98 -8.75 -4.36 17.90
C GLU A 98 -8.51 -5.82 17.46
N LYS A 99 -7.74 -6.02 16.40
CA LYS A 99 -7.41 -7.36 15.88
C LYS A 99 -6.28 -7.99 16.70
N ARG A 100 -6.19 -9.31 16.66
CA ARG A 100 -5.11 -10.04 17.34
C ARG A 100 -3.89 -10.15 16.45
N TRP A 101 -2.78 -9.65 16.94
CA TRP A 101 -1.50 -9.67 16.24
C TRP A 101 -0.46 -10.51 16.99
N PRO A 102 0.48 -11.15 16.29
CA PRO A 102 1.64 -11.77 16.94
C PRO A 102 2.55 -10.71 17.56
N VAL A 103 3.42 -11.16 18.46
CA VAL A 103 4.48 -10.30 19.03
C VAL A 103 5.35 -9.77 17.90
N GLY A 104 5.74 -8.50 17.98
CA GLY A 104 6.53 -7.82 16.95
C GLY A 104 5.70 -7.06 15.90
N VAL A 105 4.37 -7.05 16.03
CA VAL A 105 3.49 -6.21 15.18
C VAL A 105 3.00 -5.01 15.97
N GLY A 106 3.21 -3.81 15.43
CA GLY A 106 2.77 -2.55 16.01
C GLY A 106 2.14 -1.62 14.97
N PHE A 107 1.45 -0.58 15.45
CA PHE A 107 0.82 0.43 14.59
C PHE A 107 1.17 1.83 15.06
N VAL A 108 1.38 2.74 14.11
CA VAL A 108 1.72 4.13 14.35
C VAL A 108 0.85 5.04 13.49
N HIS A 109 0.30 6.08 14.10
CA HIS A 109 -0.46 7.10 13.40
C HIS A 109 0.51 8.11 12.75
N GLY A 110 0.43 8.26 11.42
CA GLY A 110 1.24 9.20 10.69
C GLY A 110 1.00 9.12 9.19
N ARG A 111 1.43 10.16 8.49
CA ARG A 111 1.28 10.27 7.04
C ARG A 111 2.56 9.83 6.34
N ALA A 112 2.44 9.14 5.22
CA ALA A 112 3.60 8.70 4.44
C ALA A 112 4.51 9.88 4.03
N GLU A 113 3.95 11.08 3.84
CA GLU A 113 4.71 12.29 3.53
C GLU A 113 5.63 12.75 4.68
N GLU A 114 5.36 12.35 5.92
CA GLU A 114 6.11 12.70 7.13
C GLU A 114 7.23 11.67 7.44
N LEU A 115 7.32 10.62 6.64
CA LEU A 115 8.22 9.48 6.87
C LEU A 115 9.69 9.87 7.06
N ALA A 116 10.18 10.85 6.28
CA ALA A 116 11.56 11.31 6.38
C ALA A 116 11.87 12.02 7.71
N GLU A 117 10.87 12.69 8.30
CA GLU A 117 10.99 13.53 9.48
C GLU A 117 10.70 12.76 10.76
N LEU A 118 9.69 11.87 10.74
CA LEU A 118 9.17 11.21 11.93
C LEU A 118 9.54 9.73 12.03
N LYS A 119 10.42 9.22 11.17
CA LYS A 119 10.80 7.79 11.17
C LYS A 119 11.31 7.28 12.53
N GLU A 120 12.05 8.11 13.28
CA GLU A 120 12.57 7.76 14.61
C GLU A 120 11.43 7.60 15.63
N GLU A 121 10.46 8.53 15.64
CA GLU A 121 9.30 8.48 16.50
C GLU A 121 8.41 7.28 16.19
N TRP A 122 8.47 6.79 14.94
CA TRP A 122 7.70 5.62 14.48
C TRP A 122 8.42 4.28 14.70
N GLY A 123 9.60 4.29 15.31
CA GLY A 123 10.41 3.09 15.49
C GLY A 123 11.00 2.55 14.18
N LEU A 124 11.16 3.42 13.17
CA LEU A 124 11.74 3.13 11.86
C LEU A 124 13.16 3.73 11.72
N ASP A 125 13.84 3.94 12.84
CA ASP A 125 15.20 4.48 12.92
C ASP A 125 16.27 3.53 12.41
N GLU A 126 16.06 2.22 12.59
CA GLU A 126 16.93 1.21 12.00
C GLU A 126 16.49 0.82 10.59
N PRO A 127 17.44 0.46 9.69
CA PRO A 127 17.11 0.09 8.32
C PRO A 127 16.16 -1.09 8.22
N LEU A 128 15.21 -1.02 7.27
CA LEU A 128 14.22 -2.03 7.00
C LEU A 128 14.67 -3.01 5.90
N ASP A 129 14.30 -4.28 6.04
CA ASP A 129 14.50 -5.28 4.98
C ASP A 129 13.45 -5.17 3.88
N GLY A 130 12.25 -4.71 4.25
CA GLY A 130 11.16 -4.54 3.32
C GLY A 130 10.19 -3.41 3.67
N VAL A 131 9.63 -2.79 2.65
CA VAL A 131 8.50 -1.87 2.76
C VAL A 131 7.38 -2.34 1.85
N PHE A 132 6.19 -2.41 2.42
CA PHE A 132 4.97 -2.73 1.70
C PHE A 132 4.05 -1.50 1.67
N ALA A 133 3.36 -1.27 0.55
CA ALA A 133 2.40 -0.19 0.43
C ALA A 133 1.26 -0.61 -0.51
N ALA A 134 0.10 -0.96 0.03
CA ALA A 134 -1.05 -1.33 -0.79
C ALA A 134 -2.05 -0.18 -0.89
N TYR A 135 -2.34 0.24 -2.13
CA TYR A 135 -3.34 1.28 -2.43
C TYR A 135 -3.06 2.65 -1.78
N LEU A 136 -1.79 2.94 -1.49
CA LEU A 136 -1.34 4.16 -0.84
C LEU A 136 -1.00 5.27 -1.83
N PHE A 137 -0.12 5.00 -2.82
CA PHE A 137 0.53 6.03 -3.63
C PHE A 137 -0.42 6.90 -4.46
N ARG A 138 -1.61 6.40 -4.81
CA ARG A 138 -2.63 7.22 -5.47
C ARG A 138 -3.17 8.35 -4.58
N ASN A 139 -3.04 8.18 -3.26
CA ASN A 139 -3.49 9.15 -2.24
C ASN A 139 -2.37 10.09 -1.80
N VAL A 140 -1.12 9.76 -2.11
CA VAL A 140 0.08 10.56 -1.78
C VAL A 140 0.25 11.69 -2.80
N THR A 141 0.44 12.91 -2.32
CA THR A 141 0.69 14.08 -3.18
C THR A 141 2.16 14.22 -3.54
N ALA A 142 3.07 14.00 -2.59
CA ALA A 142 4.51 14.12 -2.73
C ALA A 142 5.18 12.77 -3.01
N ARG A 143 4.70 12.03 -4.05
CA ARG A 143 5.12 10.66 -4.35
C ARG A 143 6.63 10.49 -4.47
N ASP A 144 7.31 11.40 -5.17
CA ASP A 144 8.76 11.31 -5.38
C ASP A 144 9.52 11.45 -4.05
N SER A 145 9.09 12.34 -3.16
CA SER A 145 9.68 12.51 -1.83
C SER A 145 9.45 11.27 -0.95
N VAL A 146 8.25 10.70 -0.96
CA VAL A 146 7.95 9.47 -0.22
C VAL A 146 8.75 8.29 -0.75
N LEU A 147 8.88 8.13 -2.06
CA LEU A 147 9.70 7.07 -2.66
C LEU A 147 11.19 7.22 -2.30
N SER A 148 11.70 8.44 -2.26
CA SER A 148 13.07 8.71 -1.81
C SER A 148 13.25 8.36 -0.33
N ALA A 149 12.32 8.76 0.54
CA ALA A 149 12.35 8.42 1.96
C ALA A 149 12.30 6.91 2.20
N VAL A 150 11.43 6.20 1.45
CA VAL A 150 11.36 4.72 1.50
C VAL A 150 12.67 4.08 1.05
N HIS A 151 13.28 4.60 -0.04
CA HIS A 151 14.57 4.12 -0.50
C HIS A 151 15.65 4.24 0.58
N ASP A 152 15.68 5.37 1.30
CA ASP A 152 16.68 5.63 2.32
C ASP A 152 16.47 4.79 3.59
N LEU A 153 15.24 4.40 3.90
CA LEU A 153 14.92 3.51 5.02
C LEU A 153 15.30 2.04 4.77
N LEU A 154 15.36 1.60 3.53
CA LEU A 154 15.67 0.21 3.22
C LEU A 154 17.14 -0.11 3.43
N THR A 155 17.46 -1.31 3.87
CA THR A 155 18.83 -1.85 3.83
C THR A 155 19.34 -1.93 2.39
N PRO A 156 20.66 -1.93 2.14
CA PRO A 156 21.19 -2.32 0.83
C PRO A 156 20.65 -3.71 0.43
N GLY A 157 20.02 -3.79 -0.72
CA GLY A 157 19.30 -4.99 -1.17
C GLY A 157 17.87 -5.13 -0.66
N GLY A 158 17.42 -4.24 0.22
CA GLY A 158 16.04 -4.21 0.73
C GLY A 158 15.00 -3.96 -0.37
N VAL A 159 13.77 -4.36 -0.13
CA VAL A 159 12.72 -4.47 -1.15
C VAL A 159 11.53 -3.58 -0.83
N LEU A 160 11.08 -2.83 -1.83
CA LEU A 160 9.77 -2.17 -1.83
C LEU A 160 8.80 -3.02 -2.68
N VAL A 161 7.63 -3.32 -2.12
CA VAL A 161 6.49 -3.79 -2.92
C VAL A 161 5.32 -2.84 -2.72
N THR A 162 4.77 -2.38 -3.83
CA THR A 162 3.52 -1.60 -3.80
C THR A 162 2.49 -2.21 -4.73
N GLN A 163 1.24 -2.24 -4.27
CA GLN A 163 0.10 -2.70 -5.06
C GLN A 163 -0.85 -1.53 -5.30
N GLU A 164 -1.12 -1.23 -6.58
CA GLU A 164 -1.94 -0.07 -6.95
C GLU A 164 -2.88 -0.34 -8.12
N TYR A 165 -4.03 0.32 -8.10
CA TYR A 165 -4.86 0.46 -9.28
C TYR A 165 -4.28 1.55 -10.17
N SER A 166 -3.96 1.20 -11.42
CA SER A 166 -3.49 2.12 -12.45
C SER A 166 -4.18 1.79 -13.76
N VAL A 167 -4.86 2.76 -14.34
CA VAL A 167 -5.60 2.61 -15.59
C VAL A 167 -5.05 3.50 -16.71
N ALA A 168 -4.20 4.46 -16.36
CA ALA A 168 -3.56 5.35 -17.32
C ALA A 168 -2.63 4.57 -18.27
N GLY A 169 -2.67 4.94 -19.54
CA GLY A 169 -1.86 4.26 -20.58
C GLY A 169 -2.57 3.07 -21.25
N SER A 170 -3.65 2.53 -20.68
CA SER A 170 -4.47 1.51 -21.34
C SER A 170 -5.67 2.14 -22.06
N ARG A 171 -6.02 1.58 -23.22
CA ARG A 171 -7.22 2.02 -23.99
C ARG A 171 -8.53 1.53 -23.38
N HIS A 172 -8.50 0.43 -22.66
CA HIS A 172 -9.69 -0.27 -22.15
C HIS A 172 -9.86 -0.15 -20.64
N ALA A 173 -8.77 -0.18 -19.87
CA ALA A 173 -8.80 -0.17 -18.42
C ALA A 173 -9.62 1.00 -17.81
N PRO A 174 -9.51 2.25 -18.28
CA PRO A 174 -10.32 3.34 -17.74
C PRO A 174 -11.83 3.15 -17.92
N LYS A 175 -12.23 2.54 -19.05
CA LYS A 175 -13.65 2.27 -19.36
C LYS A 175 -14.18 1.13 -18.49
N VAL A 176 -13.42 0.04 -18.36
CA VAL A 176 -13.77 -1.10 -17.49
C VAL A 176 -13.84 -0.64 -16.03
N TRP A 177 -12.86 0.11 -15.56
CA TRP A 177 -12.85 0.67 -14.21
C TRP A 177 -14.07 1.55 -13.94
N SER A 178 -14.40 2.45 -14.86
CA SER A 178 -15.57 3.31 -14.73
C SER A 178 -16.87 2.50 -14.73
N ALA A 179 -17.01 1.52 -15.63
CA ALA A 179 -18.19 0.67 -15.69
C ALA A 179 -18.38 -0.11 -14.37
N VAL A 180 -17.31 -0.70 -13.82
CA VAL A 180 -17.37 -1.43 -12.54
C VAL A 180 -17.70 -0.49 -11.39
N CYS A 181 -17.06 0.68 -11.31
CA CYS A 181 -17.34 1.63 -10.23
C CYS A 181 -18.78 2.14 -10.27
N TRP A 182 -19.29 2.53 -11.42
CA TRP A 182 -20.62 3.11 -11.53
C TRP A 182 -21.76 2.10 -11.56
N ALA A 183 -21.51 0.87 -12.07
CA ALA A 183 -22.55 -0.17 -12.12
C ALA A 183 -22.57 -1.05 -10.87
N VAL A 184 -21.46 -1.18 -10.13
CA VAL A 184 -21.36 -2.12 -9.01
C VAL A 184 -20.93 -1.44 -7.72
N VAL A 185 -19.73 -0.82 -7.69
CA VAL A 185 -19.11 -0.37 -6.42
C VAL A 185 -19.92 0.76 -5.77
N ILE A 186 -20.25 1.81 -6.52
CA ILE A 186 -20.97 2.98 -5.99
C ILE A 186 -22.43 2.62 -5.61
N PRO A 187 -23.21 1.87 -6.41
CA PRO A 187 -24.53 1.40 -6.00
C PRO A 187 -24.49 0.51 -4.75
N LEU A 188 -23.54 -0.43 -4.67
CA LEU A 188 -23.38 -1.29 -3.51
C LEU A 188 -23.05 -0.49 -2.25
N ALA A 189 -22.15 0.49 -2.36
CA ALA A 189 -21.83 1.41 -1.27
C ALA A 189 -23.05 2.21 -0.81
N TYR A 190 -23.89 2.66 -1.74
CA TYR A 190 -25.13 3.34 -1.40
C TYR A 190 -26.11 2.43 -0.65
N LEU A 191 -26.22 1.18 -1.04
CA LEU A 191 -27.12 0.20 -0.41
C LEU A 191 -26.61 -0.21 1.00
N THR A 192 -25.29 -0.33 1.21
CA THR A 192 -24.71 -0.81 2.45
C THR A 192 -24.50 0.30 3.48
N SER A 193 -23.99 1.46 3.08
CA SER A 193 -23.58 2.53 4.01
C SER A 193 -24.29 3.86 3.77
N ARG A 194 -25.06 3.97 2.69
CA ARG A 194 -25.64 5.24 2.17
C ARG A 194 -24.62 6.35 1.90
N ARG A 195 -23.32 6.03 1.94
CA ARG A 195 -22.21 6.95 1.73
C ARG A 195 -21.46 6.57 0.46
N THR A 196 -21.44 7.47 -0.52
CA THR A 196 -20.78 7.21 -1.81
C THR A 196 -19.55 8.09 -2.04
N SER A 197 -19.25 9.03 -1.15
CA SER A 197 -18.17 10.01 -1.29
C SER A 197 -16.79 9.33 -1.45
N LEU A 198 -16.45 8.41 -0.57
CA LEU A 198 -15.20 7.64 -0.62
C LEU A 198 -15.06 6.85 -1.94
N TYR A 199 -16.14 6.23 -2.43
CA TYR A 199 -16.09 5.38 -3.63
C TYR A 199 -16.05 6.20 -4.93
N ARG A 200 -16.64 7.41 -4.91
CA ARG A 200 -16.44 8.39 -5.99
C ARG A 200 -15.03 8.95 -5.98
N TYR A 201 -14.46 9.18 -4.79
CA TYR A 201 -13.04 9.52 -4.64
C TYR A 201 -12.15 8.40 -5.16
N LEU A 202 -12.40 7.14 -4.77
CA LEU A 202 -11.67 5.96 -5.28
C LEU A 202 -11.70 5.92 -6.81
N TRP A 203 -12.86 6.09 -7.44
CA TRP A 203 -12.96 6.14 -8.89
C TRP A 203 -12.08 7.23 -9.50
N ARG A 204 -12.11 8.45 -8.94
CA ARG A 204 -11.30 9.59 -9.43
C ARG A 204 -9.81 9.38 -9.19
N SER A 205 -9.40 8.95 -7.99
CA SER A 205 -7.99 8.78 -7.63
C SER A 205 -7.29 7.76 -8.54
N VAL A 206 -7.98 6.68 -8.92
CA VAL A 206 -7.46 5.70 -9.88
C VAL A 206 -7.34 6.28 -11.30
N GLN A 207 -8.30 7.10 -11.72
CA GLN A 207 -8.25 7.76 -13.03
C GLN A 207 -7.10 8.78 -13.14
N SER A 208 -6.75 9.43 -12.03
CA SER A 208 -5.70 10.46 -11.97
C SER A 208 -4.35 9.92 -11.54
N PHE A 209 -4.26 8.64 -11.20
CA PHE A 209 -2.99 8.03 -10.82
C PHE A 209 -2.06 7.84 -12.03
N ASP A 210 -0.76 7.78 -11.74
CA ASP A 210 0.28 7.54 -12.73
C ASP A 210 0.00 6.27 -13.56
N SER A 211 0.42 6.27 -14.81
CA SER A 211 0.49 5.03 -15.59
C SER A 211 1.55 4.10 -15.02
N VAL A 212 1.47 2.81 -15.36
CA VAL A 212 2.50 1.82 -15.01
C VAL A 212 3.88 2.31 -15.39
N GLN A 213 4.03 2.86 -16.59
CA GLN A 213 5.31 3.40 -17.07
C GLN A 213 5.77 4.59 -16.20
N THR A 214 4.89 5.57 -15.96
CA THR A 214 5.24 6.77 -15.18
C THR A 214 5.63 6.40 -13.75
N PHE A 215 4.91 5.47 -13.12
CA PHE A 215 5.24 5.06 -11.75
C PHE A 215 6.55 4.26 -11.71
N THR A 216 6.83 3.41 -12.71
CA THR A 216 8.12 2.73 -12.87
C THR A 216 9.27 3.73 -13.02
N GLU A 217 9.07 4.78 -13.81
CA GLU A 217 10.06 5.86 -13.96
C GLU A 217 10.31 6.63 -12.65
N ARG A 218 9.27 6.80 -11.80
CA ARG A 218 9.45 7.37 -10.46
C ARG A 218 10.30 6.47 -9.56
N LEU A 219 10.06 5.17 -9.57
CA LEU A 219 10.88 4.20 -8.82
C LEU A 219 12.36 4.28 -9.23
N HIS A 220 12.64 4.32 -10.53
CA HIS A 220 14.02 4.48 -11.01
C HIS A 220 14.65 5.82 -10.61
N ARG A 221 13.90 6.92 -10.67
CA ARG A 221 14.37 8.24 -10.24
C ARG A 221 14.65 8.31 -8.74
N ALA A 222 13.92 7.55 -7.93
CA ALA A 222 14.17 7.42 -6.50
C ALA A 222 15.37 6.50 -6.18
N GLY A 223 16.05 5.93 -7.18
CA GLY A 223 17.25 5.10 -7.01
C GLY A 223 16.99 3.59 -6.95
N PHE A 224 15.73 3.16 -7.10
CA PHE A 224 15.42 1.72 -7.13
C PHE A 224 15.90 1.05 -8.42
N VAL A 225 16.32 -0.21 -8.28
CA VAL A 225 16.70 -1.11 -9.38
C VAL A 225 15.81 -2.34 -9.39
N ASP A 226 15.98 -3.19 -10.42
CA ASP A 226 15.25 -4.46 -10.58
C ASP A 226 13.72 -4.28 -10.44
N VAL A 227 13.20 -3.22 -11.08
CA VAL A 227 11.77 -2.92 -11.03
C VAL A 227 10.99 -3.92 -11.87
N GLU A 228 10.17 -4.72 -11.22
CA GLU A 228 9.28 -5.69 -11.84
C GLU A 228 7.82 -5.26 -11.63
N VAL A 229 7.01 -5.44 -12.67
CA VAL A 229 5.57 -5.15 -12.60
C VAL A 229 4.78 -6.40 -12.97
N ARG A 230 3.86 -6.78 -12.10
CA ARG A 230 2.92 -7.88 -12.35
C ARG A 230 1.49 -7.35 -12.32
N THR A 231 0.61 -7.92 -13.15
CA THR A 231 -0.83 -7.67 -13.10
C THR A 231 -1.57 -8.95 -12.74
N VAL A 232 -2.79 -8.79 -12.26
CA VAL A 232 -3.64 -9.93 -11.90
C VAL A 232 -4.47 -10.41 -13.10
N PRO A 233 -4.89 -11.68 -13.13
CA PRO A 233 -5.75 -12.20 -14.19
C PRO A 233 -7.20 -11.71 -14.04
N GLY A 234 -8.00 -11.91 -15.09
CA GLY A 234 -9.42 -11.60 -15.10
C GLY A 234 -9.71 -10.14 -15.43
N TRP A 235 -10.82 -9.61 -14.92
CA TRP A 235 -11.33 -8.28 -15.26
C TRP A 235 -10.42 -7.13 -14.75
N GLN A 236 -9.59 -7.41 -13.74
CA GLN A 236 -8.62 -6.45 -13.18
C GLN A 236 -7.27 -6.46 -13.92
N ARG A 237 -7.13 -7.27 -14.96
CA ARG A 237 -5.95 -7.23 -15.82
C ARG A 237 -5.77 -5.82 -16.40
N GLU A 238 -4.55 -5.28 -16.36
CA GLU A 238 -4.22 -3.90 -16.73
C GLU A 238 -4.87 -2.82 -15.84
N ILE A 239 -5.49 -3.22 -14.71
CA ILE A 239 -6.08 -2.30 -13.74
C ILE A 239 -5.36 -2.38 -12.41
N LEU A 240 -5.10 -3.60 -11.90
CA LEU A 240 -4.39 -3.83 -10.66
C LEU A 240 -2.98 -4.32 -10.94
N HIS A 241 -2.01 -3.61 -10.39
CA HIS A 241 -0.59 -3.88 -10.59
C HIS A 241 0.14 -4.00 -9.26
N THR A 242 1.07 -4.95 -9.19
CA THR A 242 2.05 -5.07 -8.11
C THR A 242 3.41 -4.67 -8.68
N PHE A 243 3.99 -3.62 -8.13
CA PHE A 243 5.33 -3.16 -8.43
C PHE A 243 6.26 -3.69 -7.34
N ARG A 244 7.35 -4.29 -7.72
CA ARG A 244 8.44 -4.71 -6.84
C ARG A 244 9.72 -4.04 -7.30
N ALA A 245 10.43 -3.42 -6.37
CA ALA A 245 11.65 -2.70 -6.65
C ALA A 245 12.66 -2.94 -5.52
N ARG A 246 13.95 -2.87 -5.82
CA ARG A 246 15.02 -3.16 -4.86
C ARG A 246 15.92 -1.94 -4.67
N ARG A 247 16.32 -1.66 -3.42
CA ARG A 247 17.44 -0.76 -3.17
C ARG A 247 18.73 -1.43 -3.65
N PRO A 248 19.64 -0.75 -4.37
CA PRO A 248 20.93 -1.32 -4.77
C PRO A 248 21.69 -1.91 -3.58
N GLY A 249 22.33 -3.05 -3.78
CA GLY A 249 23.30 -3.60 -2.82
C GLY A 249 24.56 -2.76 -2.78
N VAL A 250 25.36 -2.94 -1.72
CA VAL A 250 26.72 -2.35 -1.70
C VAL A 250 27.54 -3.01 -2.82
N PRO A 251 28.19 -2.24 -3.71
CA PRO A 251 29.13 -2.80 -4.66
C PRO A 251 30.19 -3.64 -3.93
N GLN A 252 30.40 -4.88 -4.38
CA GLN A 252 31.51 -5.72 -3.89
C GLN A 252 32.85 -5.23 -4.43
#